data_4c408f52e75176c891d137972d9d99a1
#
_entry.id   4c408f52e75176c891d137972d9d99a1
#
_cell.length_a   1.000
_cell.length_b   1.000
_cell.length_c   1.000
_cell.angle_alpha   90.00
_cell.angle_beta   90.00
_cell.angle_gamma   90.00
#
_symmetry.space_group_name_H-M   'P 1'
#
loop_
_entity.id
_entity.type
_entity.pdbx_description
1 polymer ?
#
loop_
_entity_poly.entity_id
_entity_poly.type
_entity_poly.pdbx_seq_one_letter_code
_entity_poly.pdbx_strand_id
1 'polypeptide(L)'
;MAVASQAKVDGLFNIGGTTLKGNQYILDVEQALARNVQEAMLKLGGNIVKNLEQFAPDSSGVMKSSFDVIGVIETKTGYRLEISVGADYTDYVDKGVKGVKNKRKTYPNSEGVFYKFKNYGMPIEALRSLAGWVKRKNIELEATALINNQEVPDEIDATTRTIAYFIKKNGIEGRQFIKRSIDKATPDFNFDLKAIGRDTLILRIAK
;
A
#
# COMPACT_ATOMS: atom_id res chain seq x y z
N MET A 1 -5.75 -20.83 29.27
CA MET A 1 -4.77 -19.75 29.49
C MET A 1 -3.52 -20.38 30.09
N ALA A 2 -2.46 -20.56 29.30
CA ALA A 2 -1.17 -21.03 29.82
C ALA A 2 -0.39 -19.82 30.30
N VAL A 3 -0.22 -19.70 31.59
CA VAL A 3 0.71 -18.74 32.20
C VAL A 3 2.11 -19.24 31.86
N ALA A 4 2.82 -18.53 30.97
CA ALA A 4 4.23 -18.78 30.74
C ALA A 4 4.94 -18.54 32.08
N SER A 5 5.46 -19.60 32.69
CA SER A 5 6.30 -19.53 33.86
C SER A 5 7.55 -18.75 33.48
N GLN A 6 7.72 -17.54 34.02
CA GLN A 6 8.97 -16.81 33.95
C GLN A 6 10.05 -17.65 34.63
N ALA A 7 10.94 -18.19 33.83
CA ALA A 7 12.12 -18.86 34.36
C ALA A 7 12.95 -17.78 35.09
N LYS A 8 13.06 -17.89 36.43
CA LYS A 8 13.99 -17.07 37.21
C LYS A 8 15.40 -17.47 36.82
N VAL A 9 16.13 -16.55 36.19
CA VAL A 9 17.54 -16.70 35.93
C VAL A 9 18.27 -15.99 37.06
N ASP A 10 18.62 -16.74 38.07
CA ASP A 10 19.47 -16.25 39.18
C ASP A 10 20.95 -16.30 38.74
N GLY A 11 21.43 -15.23 38.16
CA GLY A 11 22.82 -15.08 37.72
C GLY A 11 23.22 -13.62 37.57
N LEU A 12 24.51 -13.35 37.75
CA LEU A 12 25.13 -12.07 37.45
C LEU A 12 25.83 -12.17 36.08
N PHE A 13 25.47 -11.31 35.13
CA PHE A 13 26.08 -11.24 33.81
C PHE A 13 26.90 -9.98 33.67
N ASN A 14 28.12 -10.10 33.17
CA ASN A 14 29.04 -8.97 32.96
C ASN A 14 29.10 -8.70 31.43
N ILE A 15 28.56 -7.57 31.01
CA ILE A 15 28.56 -7.16 29.62
C ILE A 15 29.15 -5.76 29.53
N GLY A 16 30.30 -5.62 28.87
CA GLY A 16 30.92 -4.32 28.64
C GLY A 16 31.31 -3.56 29.94
N GLY A 17 31.64 -4.29 31.03
CA GLY A 17 31.98 -3.69 32.31
C GLY A 17 30.79 -3.41 33.23
N THR A 18 29.58 -3.68 32.83
CA THR A 18 28.37 -3.52 33.65
C THR A 18 27.87 -4.89 34.13
N THR A 19 27.73 -5.06 35.44
CA THR A 19 27.18 -6.29 36.05
C THR A 19 25.66 -6.15 36.18
N LEU A 20 24.87 -6.94 35.46
CA LEU A 20 23.41 -6.95 35.51
C LEU A 20 22.91 -8.19 36.27
N LYS A 21 21.87 -8.04 37.10
CA LYS A 21 21.13 -9.17 37.64
C LYS A 21 20.34 -9.85 36.53
N GLY A 22 20.21 -11.18 36.55
CA GLY A 22 19.61 -11.98 35.45
C GLY A 22 18.25 -11.47 34.96
N ASN A 23 17.37 -11.02 35.85
CA ASN A 23 16.07 -10.46 35.48
C ASN A 23 16.19 -9.12 34.74
N GLN A 24 17.13 -8.25 35.13
CA GLN A 24 17.36 -6.97 34.44
C GLN A 24 17.92 -7.19 33.04
N TYR A 25 18.83 -8.13 32.88
CA TYR A 25 19.38 -8.49 31.57
C TYR A 25 18.31 -8.98 30.58
N ILE A 26 17.37 -9.82 31.04
CA ILE A 26 16.28 -10.30 30.21
C ILE A 26 15.40 -9.14 29.75
N LEU A 27 15.03 -8.22 30.65
CA LEU A 27 14.23 -7.03 30.31
C LEU A 27 14.94 -6.13 29.30
N ASP A 28 16.24 -5.90 29.47
CA ASP A 28 17.01 -5.07 28.55
C ASP A 28 17.12 -5.70 27.15
N VAL A 29 17.26 -7.04 27.08
CA VAL A 29 17.26 -7.78 25.79
C VAL A 29 15.89 -7.72 25.11
N GLU A 30 14.81 -7.90 25.84
CA GLU A 30 13.45 -7.82 25.32
C GLU A 30 13.13 -6.42 24.77
N GLN A 31 13.52 -5.37 25.50
CA GLN A 31 13.36 -3.98 25.06
C GLN A 31 14.20 -3.65 23.83
N ALA A 32 15.44 -4.14 23.78
CA ALA A 32 16.31 -3.97 22.61
C ALA A 32 15.75 -4.70 21.38
N LEU A 33 15.27 -5.93 21.57
CA LEU A 33 14.63 -6.69 20.50
C LEU A 33 13.38 -5.97 19.97
N ALA A 34 12.51 -5.51 20.87
CA ALA A 34 11.31 -4.77 20.51
C ALA A 34 11.64 -3.52 19.67
N ARG A 35 12.65 -2.76 20.09
CA ARG A 35 13.13 -1.57 19.40
C ARG A 35 13.65 -1.88 18.01
N ASN A 36 14.51 -2.91 17.89
CA ASN A 36 15.07 -3.32 16.62
C ASN A 36 14.00 -3.81 15.63
N VAL A 37 12.97 -4.52 16.12
CA VAL A 37 11.84 -4.94 15.30
C VAL A 37 11.01 -3.74 14.85
N GLN A 38 10.74 -2.77 15.72
CA GLN A 38 10.03 -1.54 15.34
C GLN A 38 10.80 -0.74 14.29
N GLU A 39 12.11 -0.58 14.44
CA GLU A 39 12.97 0.09 13.46
C GLU A 39 12.95 -0.63 12.09
N ALA A 40 13.06 -1.96 12.09
CA ALA A 40 12.94 -2.74 10.87
C ALA A 40 11.57 -2.58 10.19
N MET A 41 10.49 -2.51 10.96
CA MET A 41 9.15 -2.27 10.44
C MET A 41 8.98 -0.85 9.88
N LEU A 42 9.55 0.17 10.52
CA LEU A 42 9.55 1.54 9.99
C LEU A 42 10.33 1.63 8.67
N LYS A 43 11.48 0.96 8.59
CA LYS A 43 12.28 0.84 7.35
C LYS A 43 11.47 0.13 6.24
N LEU A 44 10.76 -0.95 6.58
CA LEU A 44 9.82 -1.61 5.65
C LEU A 44 8.76 -0.62 5.16
N GLY A 45 8.14 0.15 6.06
CA GLY A 45 7.15 1.17 5.72
C GLY A 45 7.69 2.19 4.72
N GLY A 46 8.86 2.75 4.97
CA GLY A 46 9.53 3.68 4.05
C GLY A 46 9.81 3.06 2.67
N ASN A 47 10.26 1.79 2.62
CA ASN A 47 10.48 1.08 1.38
C ASN A 47 9.16 0.82 0.61
N ILE A 48 8.08 0.48 1.32
CA ILE A 48 6.75 0.31 0.70
C ILE A 48 6.27 1.64 0.12
N VAL A 49 6.33 2.76 0.87
CA VAL A 49 5.92 4.08 0.39
C VAL A 49 6.71 4.48 -0.85
N LYS A 50 8.03 4.35 -0.84
CA LYS A 50 8.88 4.60 -2.01
C LYS A 50 8.47 3.77 -3.24
N ASN A 51 8.14 2.50 -3.04
CA ASN A 51 7.67 1.63 -4.11
C ASN A 51 6.26 2.02 -4.58
N LEU A 52 5.36 2.44 -3.67
CA LEU A 52 4.04 2.96 -4.01
C LEU A 52 4.15 4.19 -4.92
N GLU A 53 5.00 5.15 -4.57
CA GLU A 53 5.28 6.33 -5.41
C GLU A 53 5.84 5.95 -6.79
N GLN A 54 6.69 4.92 -6.85
CA GLN A 54 7.27 4.43 -8.10
C GLN A 54 6.23 3.74 -9.00
N PHE A 55 5.34 2.91 -8.44
CA PHE A 55 4.41 2.07 -9.20
C PHE A 55 3.04 2.70 -9.40
N ALA A 56 2.66 3.68 -8.58
CA ALA A 56 1.40 4.39 -8.74
C ALA A 56 1.39 5.17 -10.07
N PRO A 57 0.25 5.19 -10.76
CA PRO A 57 0.13 5.94 -12.00
C PRO A 57 0.30 7.44 -11.75
N ASP A 58 1.07 8.06 -12.65
CA ASP A 58 1.33 9.49 -12.60
C ASP A 58 0.30 10.24 -13.45
N SER A 59 -0.81 10.64 -12.83
CA SER A 59 -1.83 11.44 -13.52
C SER A 59 -1.82 12.91 -13.10
N SER A 60 -1.81 13.18 -11.80
CA SER A 60 -1.84 14.54 -11.23
C SER A 60 -0.84 14.74 -10.09
N GLY A 61 -0.07 13.73 -9.73
CA GLY A 61 0.79 13.74 -8.55
C GLY A 61 0.06 13.53 -7.22
N VAL A 62 -1.25 13.79 -7.16
CA VAL A 62 -2.04 13.72 -5.91
C VAL A 62 -1.97 12.34 -5.26
N MET A 63 -2.06 11.28 -6.04
CA MET A 63 -1.95 9.91 -5.49
C MET A 63 -0.57 9.66 -4.90
N LYS A 64 0.49 10.05 -5.59
CA LYS A 64 1.87 9.82 -5.14
C LYS A 64 2.19 10.58 -3.85
N SER A 65 1.68 11.78 -3.70
CA SER A 65 1.86 12.60 -2.49
C SER A 65 0.96 12.22 -1.33
N SER A 66 0.07 11.22 -1.49
CA SER A 66 -0.87 10.78 -0.47
C SER A 66 -0.41 9.56 0.32
N PHE A 67 0.72 8.97 -0.04
CA PHE A 67 1.27 7.82 0.67
C PHE A 67 2.17 8.28 1.82
N ASP A 68 1.93 7.77 3.01
CA ASP A 68 2.74 8.09 4.18
C ASP A 68 2.77 6.91 5.17
N VAL A 69 3.85 6.81 5.95
CA VAL A 69 3.96 5.86 7.06
C VAL A 69 3.36 6.50 8.30
N ILE A 70 2.21 6.00 8.75
CA ILE A 70 1.59 6.47 9.99
C ILE A 70 2.44 6.06 11.19
N GLY A 71 2.92 4.81 11.20
CA GLY A 71 3.79 4.31 12.27
C GLY A 71 3.67 2.81 12.51
N VAL A 72 4.33 2.37 13.56
CA VAL A 72 4.26 0.99 14.06
C VAL A 72 3.51 1.00 15.38
N ILE A 73 2.43 0.24 15.45
CA ILE A 73 1.55 0.13 16.61
C ILE A 73 1.79 -1.22 17.29
N GLU A 74 2.05 -1.19 18.60
CA GLU A 74 2.10 -2.39 19.40
C GLU A 74 0.68 -2.95 19.62
N THR A 75 0.55 -4.26 19.47
CA THR A 75 -0.70 -5.00 19.64
C THR A 75 -0.51 -6.11 20.66
N LYS A 76 -1.59 -6.75 21.11
CA LYS A 76 -1.53 -7.89 22.06
C LYS A 76 -0.70 -9.08 21.55
N THR A 77 -0.51 -9.20 20.25
CA THR A 77 0.15 -10.34 19.60
C THR A 77 1.43 -9.99 18.84
N GLY A 78 1.85 -8.71 18.87
CA GLY A 78 3.05 -8.24 18.17
C GLY A 78 2.93 -6.80 17.70
N TYR A 79 3.44 -6.50 16.52
CA TYR A 79 3.47 -5.14 15.95
C TYR A 79 2.69 -5.08 14.64
N ARG A 80 2.07 -3.93 14.37
CA ARG A 80 1.36 -3.62 13.14
C ARG A 80 1.92 -2.34 12.54
N LEU A 81 2.36 -2.42 11.28
CA LEU A 81 2.75 -1.27 10.48
C LEU A 81 1.48 -0.68 9.83
N GLU A 82 1.29 0.63 9.98
CA GLU A 82 0.21 1.36 9.32
C GLU A 82 0.77 2.34 8.29
N ILE A 83 0.21 2.28 7.08
CA ILE A 83 0.55 3.16 5.96
C ILE A 83 -0.72 3.83 5.49
N SER A 84 -0.70 5.16 5.39
CA SER A 84 -1.79 5.94 4.81
C SER A 84 -1.78 5.86 3.29
N VAL A 85 -2.97 5.75 2.73
CA VAL A 85 -3.22 5.84 1.29
C VAL A 85 -4.35 6.83 1.10
N GLY A 86 -4.03 8.13 1.12
CA GLY A 86 -4.99 9.22 1.32
C GLY A 86 -5.88 9.57 0.12
N ALA A 87 -5.67 8.98 -1.07
CA ALA A 87 -6.51 9.29 -2.24
C ALA A 87 -7.70 8.33 -2.33
N ASP A 88 -8.92 8.83 -2.25
CA ASP A 88 -10.18 8.05 -2.27
C ASP A 88 -10.32 7.10 -3.46
N TYR A 89 -9.69 7.42 -4.58
CA TYR A 89 -9.75 6.61 -5.80
C TYR A 89 -8.65 5.54 -5.93
N THR A 90 -7.76 5.45 -4.96
CA THR A 90 -6.59 4.54 -4.99
C THR A 90 -7.00 3.09 -5.19
N ASP A 91 -8.02 2.63 -4.46
CA ASP A 91 -8.49 1.25 -4.54
C ASP A 91 -9.08 0.91 -5.92
N TYR A 92 -9.77 1.86 -6.55
CA TYR A 92 -10.28 1.69 -7.94
C TYR A 92 -9.15 1.55 -8.96
N VAL A 93 -8.03 2.25 -8.75
CA VAL A 93 -6.87 2.17 -9.63
C VAL A 93 -6.06 0.90 -9.38
N ASP A 94 -5.93 0.50 -8.11
CA ASP A 94 -5.22 -0.73 -7.73
C ASP A 94 -5.95 -1.99 -8.20
N LYS A 95 -7.24 -2.10 -7.90
CA LYS A 95 -8.08 -3.26 -8.23
C LYS A 95 -8.64 -3.22 -9.64
N GLY A 96 -8.81 -2.01 -10.19
CA GLY A 96 -9.49 -1.78 -11.45
C GLY A 96 -11.00 -1.80 -11.31
N VAL A 97 -11.70 -1.42 -12.38
CA VAL A 97 -13.15 -1.37 -12.46
C VAL A 97 -13.64 -2.14 -13.68
N LYS A 98 -14.48 -3.13 -13.48
CA LYS A 98 -15.11 -3.88 -14.58
C LYS A 98 -15.96 -2.96 -15.44
N GLY A 99 -15.74 -2.99 -16.74
CA GLY A 99 -16.62 -2.31 -17.71
C GLY A 99 -17.95 -3.03 -17.87
N VAL A 100 -18.88 -2.35 -18.54
CA VAL A 100 -20.18 -2.97 -18.89
C VAL A 100 -19.98 -4.24 -19.70
N LYS A 101 -18.97 -4.28 -20.59
CA LYS A 101 -18.59 -5.47 -21.38
C LYS A 101 -17.44 -6.29 -20.74
N ASN A 102 -16.97 -5.90 -19.56
CA ASN A 102 -16.01 -6.66 -18.75
C ASN A 102 -14.74 -7.13 -19.48
N LYS A 103 -14.07 -6.24 -20.24
CA LYS A 103 -12.91 -6.60 -21.07
C LYS A 103 -11.55 -6.45 -20.39
N ARG A 104 -11.47 -5.70 -19.27
CA ARG A 104 -10.20 -5.40 -18.58
C ARG A 104 -10.00 -6.32 -17.39
N LYS A 105 -8.74 -6.65 -17.12
CA LYS A 105 -8.35 -7.44 -15.96
C LYS A 105 -8.56 -6.62 -14.69
N THR A 106 -9.33 -7.17 -13.76
CA THR A 106 -9.67 -6.53 -12.48
C THR A 106 -9.53 -7.52 -11.35
N TYR A 107 -9.38 -6.99 -10.15
CA TYR A 107 -9.17 -7.78 -8.94
C TYR A 107 -10.24 -7.44 -7.90
N PRO A 108 -10.60 -8.36 -7.01
CA PRO A 108 -11.52 -8.06 -5.93
C PRO A 108 -10.87 -7.14 -4.89
N ASN A 109 -11.68 -6.36 -4.17
CA ASN A 109 -11.26 -5.64 -2.99
C ASN A 109 -11.05 -6.58 -1.79
N SER A 110 -10.78 -6.05 -0.59
CA SER A 110 -10.59 -6.82 0.64
C SER A 110 -11.80 -7.66 1.06
N GLU A 111 -13.00 -7.29 0.62
CA GLU A 111 -14.26 -7.98 0.87
C GLU A 111 -14.60 -9.03 -0.21
N GLY A 112 -13.72 -9.24 -1.19
CA GLY A 112 -13.96 -10.15 -2.32
C GLY A 112 -14.86 -9.58 -3.40
N VAL A 113 -15.23 -8.30 -3.34
CA VAL A 113 -16.14 -7.64 -4.27
C VAL A 113 -15.36 -6.95 -5.39
N PHE A 114 -15.87 -7.05 -6.61
CA PHE A 114 -15.32 -6.35 -7.77
C PHE A 114 -16.02 -5.02 -8.00
N TYR A 115 -15.27 -3.96 -8.22
CA TYR A 115 -15.83 -2.70 -8.71
C TYR A 115 -16.32 -2.85 -10.14
N LYS A 116 -17.51 -2.31 -10.44
CA LYS A 116 -18.17 -2.43 -11.75
C LYS A 116 -18.93 -1.17 -12.11
N PHE A 117 -18.80 -0.73 -13.35
CA PHE A 117 -19.69 0.29 -13.90
C PHE A 117 -21.09 -0.29 -14.15
N LYS A 118 -22.12 0.41 -13.67
CA LYS A 118 -23.51 -0.02 -13.83
C LYS A 118 -24.07 0.28 -15.24
N ASN A 119 -23.61 1.38 -15.83
CA ASN A 119 -24.09 1.88 -17.14
C ASN A 119 -22.97 2.61 -17.90
N TYR A 120 -23.25 3.08 -19.10
CA TYR A 120 -22.31 3.83 -19.94
C TYR A 120 -22.20 5.31 -19.59
N GLY A 121 -23.13 5.88 -18.81
CA GLY A 121 -23.09 7.28 -18.40
C GLY A 121 -21.91 7.58 -17.48
N MET A 122 -21.31 8.76 -17.65
CA MET A 122 -20.26 9.27 -16.78
C MET A 122 -20.74 10.61 -16.17
N PRO A 123 -20.57 10.83 -14.86
CA PRO A 123 -20.92 12.12 -14.24
C PRO A 123 -20.18 13.28 -14.90
N ILE A 124 -20.83 14.46 -14.93
CA ILE A 124 -20.29 15.65 -15.63
C ILE A 124 -18.93 16.07 -15.03
N GLU A 125 -18.78 16.02 -13.72
CA GLU A 125 -17.51 16.33 -13.03
C GLU A 125 -16.39 15.40 -13.44
N ALA A 126 -16.69 14.10 -13.62
CA ALA A 126 -15.71 13.12 -14.09
C ALA A 126 -15.37 13.36 -15.57
N LEU A 127 -16.33 13.79 -16.40
CA LEU A 127 -16.07 14.18 -17.78
C LEU A 127 -15.18 15.43 -17.87
N ARG A 128 -15.43 16.46 -17.05
CA ARG A 128 -14.58 17.66 -16.95
C ARG A 128 -13.14 17.31 -16.54
N SER A 129 -13.00 16.45 -15.52
CA SER A 129 -11.68 15.97 -15.08
C SER A 129 -10.96 15.20 -16.19
N LEU A 130 -11.70 14.35 -16.92
CA LEU A 130 -11.17 13.61 -18.06
C LEU A 130 -10.78 14.54 -19.21
N ALA A 131 -11.57 15.57 -19.52
CA ALA A 131 -11.25 16.58 -20.53
C ALA A 131 -9.95 17.32 -20.19
N GLY A 132 -9.79 17.74 -18.93
CA GLY A 132 -8.55 18.33 -18.45
C GLY A 132 -7.35 17.38 -18.60
N TRP A 133 -7.52 16.09 -18.37
CA TRP A 133 -6.47 15.10 -18.58
C TRP A 133 -6.15 14.90 -20.06
N VAL A 134 -7.15 14.79 -20.95
CA VAL A 134 -7.00 14.68 -22.39
C VAL A 134 -6.21 15.85 -22.96
N LYS A 135 -6.55 17.08 -22.54
CA LYS A 135 -5.81 18.31 -22.93
C LYS A 135 -4.36 18.27 -22.48
N ARG A 136 -4.09 17.94 -21.20
CA ARG A 136 -2.71 17.87 -20.68
C ARG A 136 -1.85 16.83 -21.39
N LYS A 137 -2.44 15.73 -21.86
CA LYS A 137 -1.75 14.66 -22.57
C LYS A 137 -1.72 14.83 -24.07
N ASN A 138 -2.33 15.91 -24.58
CA ASN A 138 -2.47 16.22 -26.01
C ASN A 138 -2.97 15.02 -26.81
N ILE A 139 -4.07 14.40 -26.32
CA ILE A 139 -4.64 13.21 -26.95
C ILE A 139 -5.67 13.68 -28.00
N GLU A 140 -5.39 13.37 -29.24
CA GLU A 140 -6.32 13.55 -30.36
C GLU A 140 -6.76 12.17 -30.86
N LEU A 141 -8.07 11.93 -30.93
CA LEU A 141 -8.65 10.77 -31.54
C LEU A 141 -9.53 11.21 -32.70
N GLU A 142 -9.46 10.49 -33.81
CA GLU A 142 -10.50 10.63 -34.84
C GLU A 142 -11.84 10.33 -34.20
N ALA A 143 -12.68 11.36 -34.11
CA ALA A 143 -13.95 11.31 -33.39
C ALA A 143 -14.97 10.45 -34.17
N THR A 144 -14.97 9.16 -33.91
CA THR A 144 -16.10 8.33 -34.26
C THR A 144 -17.20 8.61 -33.24
N ALA A 145 -18.16 9.42 -33.63
CA ALA A 145 -19.29 9.86 -32.83
C ALA A 145 -20.17 8.68 -32.40
N LEU A 146 -19.77 7.97 -31.37
CA LEU A 146 -20.63 7.01 -30.66
C LEU A 146 -21.17 7.68 -29.40
N ILE A 147 -22.16 8.55 -29.60
CA ILE A 147 -22.78 9.31 -28.52
C ILE A 147 -24.10 8.62 -28.16
N ASN A 148 -24.18 8.12 -26.91
CA ASN A 148 -25.48 7.98 -26.27
C ASN A 148 -26.06 9.39 -26.07
N ASN A 149 -27.38 9.54 -26.23
CA ASN A 149 -28.19 10.78 -26.18
C ASN A 149 -28.13 11.50 -24.81
N GLN A 150 -26.97 11.66 -24.22
CA GLN A 150 -26.77 12.40 -22.99
C GLN A 150 -26.40 13.83 -23.37
N GLU A 151 -27.19 14.80 -22.93
CA GLU A 151 -26.84 16.22 -23.02
C GLU A 151 -25.50 16.44 -22.30
N VAL A 152 -24.47 16.72 -23.04
CA VAL A 152 -23.13 16.94 -22.53
C VAL A 152 -22.77 18.39 -22.83
N PRO A 153 -22.22 19.15 -21.85
CA PRO A 153 -21.79 20.51 -22.09
C PRO A 153 -20.85 20.64 -23.29
N ASP A 154 -20.98 21.73 -24.06
CA ASP A 154 -20.17 22.00 -25.27
C ASP A 154 -18.66 22.03 -25.02
N GLU A 155 -18.28 22.31 -23.77
CA GLU A 155 -16.89 22.27 -23.32
C GLU A 155 -16.22 20.87 -23.35
N ILE A 156 -17.02 19.81 -23.45
CA ILE A 156 -16.57 18.42 -23.51
C ILE A 156 -16.43 18.00 -24.99
N ASP A 157 -15.20 17.92 -25.46
CA ASP A 157 -14.90 17.54 -26.83
C ASP A 157 -15.26 16.08 -27.20
N ALA A 158 -15.32 15.78 -28.48
CA ALA A 158 -15.67 14.46 -28.99
C ALA A 158 -14.64 13.39 -28.57
N THR A 159 -13.38 13.74 -28.47
CA THR A 159 -12.29 12.87 -28.01
C THR A 159 -12.54 12.42 -26.57
N THR A 160 -12.84 13.37 -25.67
CA THR A 160 -13.16 13.06 -24.27
C THR A 160 -14.37 12.15 -24.15
N ARG A 161 -15.45 12.40 -24.91
CA ARG A 161 -16.65 11.56 -24.93
C ARG A 161 -16.32 10.13 -25.38
N THR A 162 -15.54 10.00 -26.42
CA THR A 162 -15.12 8.71 -26.97
C THR A 162 -14.30 7.93 -25.93
N ILE A 163 -13.34 8.56 -25.27
CA ILE A 163 -12.54 7.94 -24.21
C ILE A 163 -13.44 7.53 -23.03
N ALA A 164 -14.35 8.41 -22.59
CA ALA A 164 -15.29 8.11 -21.51
C ALA A 164 -16.15 6.87 -21.83
N TYR A 165 -16.67 6.79 -23.05
CA TYR A 165 -17.42 5.62 -23.51
C TYR A 165 -16.57 4.35 -23.46
N PHE A 166 -15.33 4.38 -23.95
CA PHE A 166 -14.44 3.22 -23.91
C PHE A 166 -14.07 2.80 -22.50
N ILE A 167 -13.85 3.74 -21.59
CA ILE A 167 -13.63 3.46 -20.17
C ILE A 167 -14.84 2.73 -19.58
N LYS A 168 -16.05 3.25 -19.79
CA LYS A 168 -17.27 2.64 -19.27
C LYS A 168 -17.55 1.26 -19.91
N LYS A 169 -17.30 1.13 -21.20
CA LYS A 169 -17.51 -0.12 -21.94
C LYS A 169 -16.54 -1.21 -21.52
N ASN A 170 -15.26 -0.91 -21.49
CA ASN A 170 -14.20 -1.90 -21.31
C ASN A 170 -13.73 -2.04 -19.87
N GLY A 171 -13.93 -1.00 -19.06
CA GLY A 171 -13.44 -0.90 -17.69
C GLY A 171 -12.06 -0.25 -17.59
N ILE A 172 -11.58 -0.19 -16.37
CA ILE A 172 -10.24 0.25 -15.99
C ILE A 172 -9.46 -0.97 -15.52
N GLU A 173 -8.27 -1.18 -16.07
CA GLU A 173 -7.41 -2.28 -15.66
C GLU A 173 -6.82 -2.05 -14.28
N GLY A 174 -6.89 -3.07 -13.42
CA GLY A 174 -6.26 -3.04 -12.10
C GLY A 174 -4.75 -3.18 -12.20
N ARG A 175 -4.01 -2.30 -11.54
CA ARG A 175 -2.55 -2.24 -11.62
C ARG A 175 -1.85 -3.06 -10.55
N GLN A 176 -2.54 -3.41 -9.46
CA GLN A 176 -1.99 -4.11 -8.29
C GLN A 176 -0.70 -3.47 -7.75
N PHE A 177 -0.59 -2.15 -7.81
CA PHE A 177 0.63 -1.46 -7.41
C PHE A 177 0.88 -1.55 -5.90
N ILE A 178 -0.18 -1.65 -5.07
CA ILE A 178 -0.07 -1.86 -3.62
C ILE A 178 0.59 -3.22 -3.35
N LYS A 179 0.04 -4.29 -3.93
CA LYS A 179 0.62 -5.64 -3.76
C LYS A 179 2.06 -5.71 -4.25
N ARG A 180 2.35 -5.15 -5.43
CA ARG A 180 3.70 -5.12 -6.01
C ARG A 180 4.69 -4.35 -5.12
N SER A 181 4.25 -3.26 -4.48
CA SER A 181 5.08 -2.47 -3.57
C SER A 181 5.46 -3.25 -2.31
N ILE A 182 4.51 -3.98 -1.75
CA ILE A 182 4.72 -4.86 -0.59
C ILE A 182 5.65 -6.02 -0.98
N ASP A 183 5.33 -6.73 -2.06
CA ASP A 183 6.12 -7.89 -2.53
C ASP A 183 7.59 -7.50 -2.80
N LYS A 184 7.83 -6.28 -3.30
CA LYS A 184 9.20 -5.78 -3.56
C LYS A 184 9.96 -5.41 -2.28
N ALA A 185 9.27 -4.93 -1.25
CA ALA A 185 9.89 -4.52 0.02
C ALA A 185 10.10 -5.68 1.01
N THR A 186 9.31 -6.75 0.91
CA THR A 186 9.29 -7.87 1.86
C THR A 186 10.63 -8.64 1.96
N PRO A 187 11.41 -8.90 0.89
CA PRO A 187 12.67 -9.63 0.99
C PRO A 187 13.68 -8.96 1.93
N ASP A 188 13.84 -7.64 1.83
CA ASP A 188 14.77 -6.88 2.66
C ASP A 188 14.35 -6.94 4.14
N PHE A 189 13.06 -6.81 4.41
CA PHE A 189 12.52 -6.95 5.77
C PHE A 189 12.74 -8.34 6.35
N ASN A 190 12.55 -9.40 5.58
CA ASN A 190 12.82 -10.76 6.01
C ASN A 190 14.31 -10.98 6.31
N PHE A 191 15.20 -10.35 5.57
CA PHE A 191 16.63 -10.37 5.85
C PHE A 191 16.94 -9.64 7.17
N ASP A 192 16.41 -8.44 7.38
CA ASP A 192 16.59 -7.66 8.61
C ASP A 192 16.08 -8.45 9.84
N LEU A 193 14.90 -9.07 9.77
CA LEU A 193 14.37 -9.90 10.85
C LEU A 193 15.25 -11.12 11.18
N LYS A 194 15.82 -11.76 10.17
CA LYS A 194 16.76 -12.89 10.39
C LYS A 194 18.04 -12.42 11.06
N ALA A 195 18.54 -11.24 10.71
CA ALA A 195 19.72 -10.65 11.35
C ALA A 195 19.43 -10.33 12.83
N ILE A 196 18.31 -9.66 13.13
CA ILE A 196 17.87 -9.36 14.50
C ILE A 196 17.73 -10.64 15.33
N GLY A 197 17.09 -11.68 14.78
CA GLY A 197 16.93 -12.98 15.47
C GLY A 197 18.26 -13.66 15.75
N ARG A 198 19.19 -13.65 14.79
CA ARG A 198 20.54 -14.22 14.95
C ARG A 198 21.34 -13.49 16.03
N ASP A 199 21.35 -12.16 16.00
CA ASP A 199 22.11 -11.37 16.94
C ASP A 199 21.55 -11.54 18.37
N THR A 200 20.25 -11.66 18.52
CA THR A 200 19.61 -11.98 19.82
C THR A 200 19.97 -13.38 20.31
N LEU A 201 20.05 -14.38 19.42
CA LEU A 201 20.48 -15.74 19.77
C LEU A 201 21.96 -15.80 20.17
N ILE A 202 22.83 -15.05 19.49
CA ILE A 202 24.27 -14.96 19.84
C ILE A 202 24.43 -14.37 21.25
N LEU A 203 23.67 -13.34 21.59
CA LEU A 203 23.68 -12.75 22.95
C LEU A 203 23.23 -13.74 24.03
N ARG A 204 22.39 -14.74 23.71
CA ARG A 204 21.99 -15.81 24.65
C ARG A 204 23.01 -16.94 24.77
N ILE A 205 23.83 -17.16 23.77
CA ILE A 205 24.82 -18.26 23.73
C ILE A 205 26.18 -17.82 24.25
N ALA A 206 26.50 -16.55 24.21
CA ALA A 206 27.73 -15.99 24.80
C ALA A 206 27.64 -16.05 26.33
N LYS A 207 27.90 -17.24 26.88
CA LYS A 207 28.07 -17.51 28.29
C LYS A 207 29.52 -17.25 28.71
#